data_19ff4a73a5a18447f26b02c9cfa91976
#
_entry.id   19ff4a73a5a18447f26b02c9cfa91976
#
_cell.length_a   1.000
_cell.length_b   1.000
_cell.length_c   1.000
_cell.angle_alpha   90.00
_cell.angle_beta   90.00
_cell.angle_gamma   90.00
#
_symmetry.space_group_name_H-M   'P 1'
#
loop_
_entity.id
_entity.type
_entity.pdbx_description
1 polymer ?
#
loop_
_entity_poly.entity_id
_entity_poly.type
_entity_poly.pdbx_seq_one_letter_code
_entity_poly.pdbx_strand_id
1 'polypeptide(L)'
;MAGLREKQKAQRRALIEKAASELFVEKGFADTTIEEIAARAVVSAPTVYNYYGTKGDLLLALVARGEEGIEEALPNFSQQAANHAPIDLVAKVIRSNVNDTLSALSRELWGHVVAFVATSPDPEVAPRYLSTIAGGLGAAIEAVLKAYQARGQIDSALDAHELAFLLTRMERIHFLNYVYLKAMTVDELHAAIARDVAIIVGPYVREG
;
A
#
# COMPACT_ATOMS: atom_id res chain seq x y z
N MET A 1 34.05 -6.43 4.52
CA MET A 1 33.94 -5.86 3.14
C MET A 1 32.55 -6.05 2.50
N ALA A 2 31.79 -7.08 2.85
CA ALA A 2 30.40 -7.26 2.36
C ALA A 2 29.48 -6.09 2.74
N GLY A 3 29.52 -5.59 3.99
CA GLY A 3 28.64 -4.53 4.45
C GLY A 3 28.81 -3.15 3.78
N LEU A 4 29.99 -2.83 3.25
CA LEU A 4 30.20 -1.56 2.53
C LEU A 4 29.59 -1.63 1.12
N ARG A 5 29.71 -2.76 0.43
CA ARG A 5 29.10 -2.96 -0.89
C ARG A 5 27.58 -2.93 -0.81
N GLU A 6 27.00 -3.57 0.21
CA GLU A 6 25.55 -3.56 0.43
C GLU A 6 25.04 -2.14 0.76
N LYS A 7 25.74 -1.39 1.61
CA LYS A 7 25.41 0.02 1.87
C LYS A 7 25.44 0.88 0.59
N GLN A 8 26.49 0.72 -0.22
CA GLN A 8 26.58 1.47 -1.50
C GLN A 8 25.47 1.08 -2.48
N LYS A 9 25.08 -0.22 -2.50
CA LYS A 9 23.98 -0.70 -3.34
C LYS A 9 22.65 -0.10 -2.87
N ALA A 10 22.37 -0.15 -1.56
CA ALA A 10 21.16 0.46 -1.00
C ALA A 10 21.10 1.98 -1.24
N GLN A 11 22.22 2.69 -1.07
CA GLN A 11 22.29 4.12 -1.34
C GLN A 11 22.01 4.46 -2.81
N ARG A 12 22.59 3.72 -3.76
CA ARG A 12 22.32 3.90 -5.20
C ARG A 12 20.86 3.62 -5.54
N ARG A 13 20.29 2.57 -4.95
CA ARG A 13 18.87 2.23 -5.11
C ARG A 13 17.99 3.39 -4.66
N ALA A 14 18.24 3.93 -3.46
CA ALA A 14 17.50 5.05 -2.92
C ALA A 14 17.61 6.32 -3.79
N LEU A 15 18.79 6.60 -4.38
CA LEU A 15 18.98 7.74 -5.30
C LEU A 15 18.17 7.56 -6.60
N ILE A 16 18.17 6.36 -7.19
CA ILE A 16 17.40 6.06 -8.40
C ILE A 16 15.89 6.18 -8.12
N GLU A 17 15.41 5.58 -7.04
CA GLU A 17 14.00 5.64 -6.64
C GLU A 17 13.53 7.07 -6.38
N LYS A 18 14.35 7.87 -5.68
CA LYS A 18 14.08 9.29 -5.44
C LYS A 18 13.98 10.07 -6.76
N ALA A 19 14.97 9.91 -7.64
CA ALA A 19 14.99 10.58 -8.95
C ALA A 19 13.77 10.19 -9.81
N ALA A 20 13.38 8.92 -9.79
CA ALA A 20 12.22 8.44 -10.52
C ALA A 20 10.91 9.03 -9.96
N SER A 21 10.74 9.02 -8.64
CA SER A 21 9.57 9.61 -7.98
C SER A 21 9.41 11.09 -8.32
N GLU A 22 10.49 11.86 -8.25
CA GLU A 22 10.49 13.29 -8.60
C GLU A 22 10.13 13.52 -10.07
N LEU A 23 10.74 12.78 -11.00
CA LEU A 23 10.46 12.91 -12.44
C LEU A 23 9.05 12.46 -12.80
N PHE A 24 8.52 11.41 -12.18
CA PHE A 24 7.15 10.96 -12.40
C PHE A 24 6.13 12.00 -11.94
N VAL A 25 6.42 12.75 -10.88
CA VAL A 25 5.57 13.86 -10.43
C VAL A 25 5.71 15.08 -11.37
N GLU A 26 6.94 15.42 -11.81
CA GLU A 26 7.22 16.59 -12.63
C GLU A 26 6.70 16.46 -14.08
N LYS A 27 6.88 15.30 -14.70
CA LYS A 27 6.66 15.07 -16.14
C LYS A 27 5.60 14.03 -16.45
N GLY A 28 5.15 13.28 -15.45
CA GLY A 28 4.34 12.09 -15.63
C GLY A 28 5.17 10.83 -15.94
N PHE A 29 4.55 9.66 -15.73
CA PHE A 29 5.20 8.38 -15.96
C PHE A 29 5.53 8.16 -17.45
N ALA A 30 4.59 8.49 -18.36
CA ALA A 30 4.75 8.23 -19.78
C ALA A 30 5.98 8.96 -20.39
N ASP A 31 6.12 10.25 -20.06
CA ASP A 31 7.13 11.14 -20.64
C ASP A 31 8.50 11.08 -19.94
N THR A 32 8.62 10.34 -18.85
CA THR A 32 9.90 10.13 -18.16
C THR A 32 10.67 8.97 -18.80
N THR A 33 11.97 9.18 -19.05
CA THR A 33 12.87 8.15 -19.59
C THR A 33 13.83 7.62 -18.52
N ILE A 34 14.37 6.41 -18.75
CA ILE A 34 15.41 5.83 -17.86
C ILE A 34 16.69 6.67 -17.91
N GLU A 35 17.00 7.27 -19.04
CA GLU A 35 18.16 8.15 -19.24
C GLU A 35 18.06 9.41 -18.35
N GLU A 36 16.88 10.02 -18.27
CA GLU A 36 16.64 11.17 -17.40
C GLU A 36 16.71 10.80 -15.90
N ILE A 37 16.15 9.64 -15.53
CA ILE A 37 16.26 9.12 -14.18
C ILE A 37 17.72 8.87 -13.82
N ALA A 38 18.48 8.24 -14.70
CA ALA A 38 19.91 7.98 -14.50
C ALA A 38 20.71 9.27 -14.33
N ALA A 39 20.47 10.27 -15.20
CA ALA A 39 21.11 11.57 -15.13
C ALA A 39 20.83 12.28 -13.80
N ARG A 40 19.57 12.30 -13.35
CA ARG A 40 19.16 12.90 -12.06
C ARG A 40 19.73 12.16 -10.85
N ALA A 41 19.79 10.83 -10.92
CA ALA A 41 20.38 9.99 -9.87
C ALA A 41 21.92 9.97 -9.87
N VAL A 42 22.55 10.64 -10.85
CA VAL A 42 24.02 10.66 -11.05
C VAL A 42 24.58 9.25 -11.21
N VAL A 43 23.90 8.42 -12.02
CA VAL A 43 24.34 7.07 -12.40
C VAL A 43 24.24 6.90 -13.91
N SER A 44 24.76 5.79 -14.47
CA SER A 44 24.56 5.47 -15.87
C SER A 44 23.21 4.77 -16.11
N ALA A 45 22.60 4.93 -17.30
CA ALA A 45 21.38 4.23 -17.67
C ALA A 45 21.50 2.69 -17.56
N PRO A 46 22.60 2.04 -17.98
CA PRO A 46 22.83 0.62 -17.69
C PRO A 46 22.79 0.25 -16.21
N THR A 47 23.19 1.17 -15.32
CA THR A 47 23.07 0.95 -13.86
C THR A 47 21.59 0.86 -13.47
N VAL A 48 20.73 1.75 -13.96
CA VAL A 48 19.29 1.70 -13.65
C VAL A 48 18.67 0.40 -14.18
N TYR A 49 18.96 0.02 -15.41
CA TYR A 49 18.50 -1.26 -15.98
C TYR A 49 18.94 -2.49 -15.18
N ASN A 50 20.17 -2.48 -14.64
CA ASN A 50 20.68 -3.56 -13.78
C ASN A 50 19.94 -3.67 -12.44
N TYR A 51 19.34 -2.58 -11.95
CA TYR A 51 18.57 -2.59 -10.69
C TYR A 51 17.10 -3.00 -10.89
N TYR A 52 16.48 -2.58 -11.99
CA TYR A 52 15.01 -2.63 -12.14
C TYR A 52 14.53 -3.28 -13.44
N GLY A 53 15.40 -3.52 -14.41
CA GLY A 53 14.99 -4.10 -15.69
C GLY A 53 14.19 -3.12 -16.57
N THR A 54 13.04 -2.68 -16.11
CA THR A 54 12.15 -1.75 -16.84
C THR A 54 11.74 -0.54 -15.98
N LYS A 55 11.19 0.49 -16.65
CA LYS A 55 10.57 1.64 -15.96
C LYS A 55 9.36 1.22 -15.11
N GLY A 56 8.62 0.19 -15.55
CA GLY A 56 7.51 -0.39 -14.79
C GLY A 56 7.98 -1.11 -13.53
N ASP A 57 9.06 -1.87 -13.59
CA ASP A 57 9.64 -2.51 -12.40
C ASP A 57 10.13 -1.48 -11.37
N LEU A 58 10.67 -0.35 -11.85
CA LEU A 58 11.05 0.76 -10.98
C LEU A 58 9.81 1.40 -10.31
N LEU A 59 8.70 1.54 -11.03
CA LEU A 59 7.44 2.02 -10.46
C LEU A 59 6.91 1.05 -9.39
N LEU A 60 6.98 -0.27 -9.61
CA LEU A 60 6.60 -1.26 -8.59
C LEU A 60 7.52 -1.23 -7.36
N ALA A 61 8.80 -0.90 -7.54
CA ALA A 61 9.71 -0.72 -6.41
C ALA A 61 9.34 0.49 -5.54
N LEU A 62 8.78 1.56 -6.14
CA LEU A 62 8.25 2.69 -5.37
C LEU A 62 7.00 2.30 -4.57
N VAL A 63 6.14 1.43 -5.12
CA VAL A 63 5.01 0.86 -4.38
C VAL A 63 5.50 0.06 -3.18
N ALA A 64 6.44 -0.86 -3.38
CA ALA A 64 6.98 -1.71 -2.31
C ALA A 64 7.55 -0.88 -1.14
N ARG A 65 8.22 0.22 -1.46
CA ARG A 65 8.77 1.13 -0.44
C ARG A 65 7.69 1.85 0.36
N GLY A 66 6.54 2.15 -0.24
CA GLY A 66 5.40 2.74 0.47
C GLY A 66 4.79 1.77 1.48
N GLU A 67 4.81 0.47 1.19
CA GLU A 67 4.25 -0.57 2.08
C GLU A 67 5.12 -0.85 3.33
N GLU A 68 6.44 -0.63 3.27
CA GLU A 68 7.35 -0.84 4.42
C GLU A 68 6.95 -0.01 5.66
N GLY A 69 6.42 1.21 5.46
CA GLY A 69 5.97 2.08 6.56
C GLY A 69 4.74 1.57 7.33
N ILE A 70 3.91 0.72 6.71
CA ILE A 70 2.69 0.19 7.32
C ILE A 70 3.04 -0.83 8.41
N GLU A 71 4.01 -1.70 8.17
CA GLU A 71 4.45 -2.72 9.13
C GLU A 71 4.99 -2.09 10.42
N GLU A 72 5.66 -0.95 10.33
CA GLU A 72 6.18 -0.21 11.50
C GLU A 72 5.06 0.39 12.36
N ALA A 73 3.91 0.71 11.77
CA ALA A 73 2.76 1.28 12.47
C ALA A 73 1.86 0.24 13.17
N LEU A 74 1.99 -1.06 12.85
CA LEU A 74 1.13 -2.14 13.34
C LEU A 74 0.98 -2.21 14.87
N PRO A 75 2.04 -2.11 15.70
CA PRO A 75 1.92 -2.22 17.16
C PRO A 75 1.04 -1.12 17.77
N ASN A 76 1.00 0.06 17.16
CA ASN A 76 0.24 1.20 17.66
C ASN A 76 -1.27 1.04 17.50
N PHE A 77 -1.75 0.35 16.48
CA PHE A 77 -3.19 0.22 16.24
C PHE A 77 -3.86 -0.70 17.25
N SER A 78 -3.31 -1.88 17.55
CA SER A 78 -3.89 -2.80 18.52
C SER A 78 -3.96 -2.21 19.94
N GLN A 79 -2.99 -1.36 20.31
CA GLN A 79 -3.00 -0.65 21.60
C GLN A 79 -4.14 0.38 21.69
N GLN A 80 -4.59 0.92 20.57
CA GLN A 80 -5.70 1.89 20.52
C GLN A 80 -7.08 1.25 20.75
N ALA A 81 -7.20 -0.08 20.73
CA ALA A 81 -8.46 -0.80 20.99
C ALA A 81 -9.07 -0.49 22.35
N ALA A 82 -8.27 0.00 23.32
CA ALA A 82 -8.77 0.44 24.62
C ALA A 82 -9.63 1.71 24.56
N ASN A 83 -9.41 2.57 23.57
CA ASN A 83 -9.93 3.94 23.52
C ASN A 83 -10.84 4.21 22.30
N HIS A 84 -11.11 3.21 21.47
CA HIS A 84 -11.94 3.36 20.27
C HIS A 84 -12.97 2.23 20.19
N ALA A 85 -14.11 2.49 19.57
CA ALA A 85 -15.05 1.43 19.22
C ALA A 85 -14.48 0.53 18.09
N PRO A 86 -14.87 -0.76 18.00
CA PRO A 86 -14.32 -1.70 17.04
C PRO A 86 -14.42 -1.23 15.57
N ILE A 87 -15.60 -0.78 15.15
CA ILE A 87 -15.86 -0.31 13.79
C ILE A 87 -14.99 0.91 13.46
N ASP A 88 -14.90 1.87 14.39
CA ASP A 88 -14.16 3.12 14.19
C ASP A 88 -12.66 2.87 14.05
N LEU A 89 -12.10 1.96 14.86
CA LEU A 89 -10.68 1.66 14.79
C LEU A 89 -10.32 0.88 13.53
N VAL A 90 -11.13 -0.10 13.13
CA VAL A 90 -10.90 -0.82 11.87
C VAL A 90 -10.97 0.15 10.67
N ALA A 91 -11.99 1.03 10.63
CA ALA A 91 -12.10 2.05 9.58
C ALA A 91 -10.90 3.02 9.61
N LYS A 92 -10.39 3.39 10.80
CA LYS A 92 -9.22 4.25 10.97
C LYS A 92 -7.95 3.60 10.43
N VAL A 93 -7.74 2.30 10.69
CA VAL A 93 -6.59 1.55 10.15
C VAL A 93 -6.60 1.58 8.64
N ILE A 94 -7.74 1.24 8.02
CA ILE A 94 -7.89 1.22 6.56
C ILE A 94 -7.70 2.63 5.98
N ARG A 95 -8.27 3.66 6.61
CA ARG A 95 -8.09 5.05 6.18
C ARG A 95 -6.63 5.51 6.27
N SER A 96 -5.90 5.13 7.32
CA SER A 96 -4.47 5.42 7.42
C SER A 96 -3.71 4.80 6.27
N ASN A 97 -3.95 3.52 5.98
CA ASN A 97 -3.34 2.82 4.84
C ASN A 97 -3.59 3.53 3.50
N VAL A 98 -4.84 3.93 3.25
CA VAL A 98 -5.19 4.68 2.02
C VAL A 98 -4.43 6.00 1.93
N ASN A 99 -4.34 6.76 3.04
CA ASN A 99 -3.62 8.03 3.07
C ASN A 99 -2.12 7.84 2.82
N ASP A 100 -1.50 6.84 3.44
CA ASP A 100 -0.08 6.53 3.26
C ASP A 100 0.19 6.10 1.81
N THR A 101 -0.67 5.25 1.25
CA THR A 101 -0.65 4.83 -0.15
C THR A 101 -0.72 6.03 -1.12
N LEU A 102 -1.63 6.98 -0.87
CA LEU A 102 -1.78 8.18 -1.71
C LEU A 102 -0.69 9.23 -1.47
N SER A 103 -0.04 9.22 -0.31
CA SER A 103 1.11 10.08 -0.06
C SER A 103 2.38 9.56 -0.73
N ALA A 104 2.51 8.26 -0.89
CA ALA A 104 3.64 7.62 -1.55
C ALA A 104 3.62 7.82 -3.08
N LEU A 105 2.44 7.67 -3.69
CA LEU A 105 2.23 7.84 -5.12
C LEU A 105 0.94 8.59 -5.41
N SER A 106 0.98 9.54 -6.36
CA SER A 106 -0.22 10.22 -6.82
C SER A 106 -1.22 9.26 -7.45
N ARG A 107 -2.52 9.64 -7.46
CA ARG A 107 -3.58 8.89 -8.13
C ARG A 107 -3.25 8.54 -9.58
N GLU A 108 -2.60 9.45 -10.30
CA GLU A 108 -2.20 9.24 -11.70
C GLU A 108 -1.15 8.14 -11.80
N LEU A 109 -0.12 8.17 -10.94
CA LEU A 109 0.90 7.13 -10.89
C LEU A 109 0.31 5.77 -10.51
N TRP A 110 -0.67 5.71 -9.62
CA TRP A 110 -1.41 4.50 -9.33
C TRP A 110 -2.16 3.95 -10.55
N GLY A 111 -2.72 4.82 -11.40
CA GLY A 111 -3.28 4.41 -12.69
C GLY A 111 -2.26 3.71 -13.58
N HIS A 112 -1.02 4.21 -13.64
CA HIS A 112 0.07 3.56 -14.36
C HIS A 112 0.52 2.24 -13.72
N VAL A 113 0.55 2.14 -12.37
CA VAL A 113 0.84 0.87 -11.67
C VAL A 113 -0.18 -0.20 -12.08
N VAL A 114 -1.47 0.12 -11.97
CA VAL A 114 -2.54 -0.83 -12.31
C VAL A 114 -2.49 -1.24 -13.77
N ALA A 115 -2.29 -0.28 -14.68
CA ALA A 115 -2.17 -0.56 -16.10
C ALA A 115 -0.94 -1.45 -16.40
N PHE A 116 0.21 -1.17 -15.80
CA PHE A 116 1.43 -1.97 -15.97
C PHE A 116 1.23 -3.40 -15.47
N VAL A 117 0.66 -3.57 -14.29
CA VAL A 117 0.40 -4.91 -13.71
C VAL A 117 -0.57 -5.71 -14.58
N ALA A 118 -1.62 -5.05 -15.12
CA ALA A 118 -2.64 -5.72 -15.94
C ALA A 118 -2.16 -6.09 -17.34
N THR A 119 -1.18 -5.35 -17.91
CA THR A 119 -0.77 -5.49 -19.31
C THR A 119 0.66 -6.03 -19.47
N SER A 120 1.39 -6.28 -18.39
CA SER A 120 2.75 -6.81 -18.46
C SER A 120 2.77 -8.19 -19.13
N PRO A 121 3.66 -8.41 -20.08
CA PRO A 121 3.88 -9.74 -20.67
C PRO A 121 4.63 -10.69 -19.72
N ASP A 122 5.27 -10.17 -18.67
CA ASP A 122 5.94 -10.98 -17.65
C ASP A 122 4.90 -11.51 -16.65
N PRO A 123 4.67 -12.85 -16.59
CA PRO A 123 3.67 -13.45 -15.71
C PRO A 123 3.97 -13.28 -14.22
N GLU A 124 5.21 -12.94 -13.86
CA GLU A 124 5.62 -12.76 -12.47
C GLU A 124 5.28 -11.36 -11.93
N VAL A 125 4.94 -10.40 -12.78
CA VAL A 125 4.64 -9.01 -12.36
C VAL A 125 3.42 -8.95 -11.45
N ALA A 126 2.31 -9.57 -11.85
CA ALA A 126 1.08 -9.54 -11.06
C ALA A 126 1.22 -10.28 -9.71
N PRO A 127 1.78 -11.52 -9.64
CA PRO A 127 2.06 -12.17 -8.36
C PRO A 127 2.97 -11.35 -7.43
N ARG A 128 4.06 -10.78 -7.95
CA ARG A 128 4.96 -9.91 -7.17
C ARG A 128 4.23 -8.69 -6.62
N TYR A 129 3.47 -8.01 -7.45
CA TYR A 129 2.67 -6.87 -7.02
C TYR A 129 1.69 -7.27 -5.91
N LEU A 130 0.91 -8.34 -6.12
CA LEU A 130 -0.08 -8.79 -5.16
C LEU A 130 0.56 -9.21 -3.82
N SER A 131 1.72 -9.88 -3.85
CA SER A 131 2.44 -10.26 -2.63
C SER A 131 2.97 -9.03 -1.88
N THR A 132 3.46 -8.01 -2.60
CA THR A 132 3.97 -6.77 -2.00
C THR A 132 2.88 -6.03 -1.23
N ILE A 133 1.68 -5.89 -1.82
CA ILE A 133 0.59 -5.11 -1.24
C ILE A 133 -0.31 -5.92 -0.29
N ALA A 134 -0.10 -7.24 -0.12
CA ALA A 134 -1.04 -8.10 0.63
C ALA A 134 -0.80 -8.13 2.15
N GLY A 135 0.40 -7.80 2.62
CA GLY A 135 0.83 -8.17 3.98
C GLY A 135 0.42 -7.20 5.07
N GLY A 136 0.77 -5.94 4.94
CA GLY A 136 0.72 -4.97 6.04
C GLY A 136 -0.69 -4.68 6.55
N LEU A 137 -1.61 -4.28 5.67
CA LEU A 137 -2.98 -3.91 6.05
C LEU A 137 -3.76 -5.09 6.67
N GLY A 138 -3.66 -6.28 6.08
CA GLY A 138 -4.35 -7.47 6.60
C GLY A 138 -3.89 -7.82 8.02
N ALA A 139 -2.58 -7.83 8.25
CA ALA A 139 -2.00 -8.08 9.57
C ALA A 139 -2.41 -7.02 10.60
N ALA A 140 -2.50 -5.74 10.21
CA ALA A 140 -2.97 -4.66 11.08
C ALA A 140 -4.42 -4.86 11.51
N ILE A 141 -5.31 -5.15 10.56
CA ILE A 141 -6.73 -5.38 10.83
C ILE A 141 -6.89 -6.63 11.72
N GLU A 142 -6.21 -7.73 11.40
CA GLU A 142 -6.26 -8.96 12.19
C GLU A 142 -5.82 -8.71 13.65
N ALA A 143 -4.72 -7.99 13.86
CA ALA A 143 -4.24 -7.65 15.19
C ALA A 143 -5.26 -6.82 15.99
N VAL A 144 -5.91 -5.85 15.35
CA VAL A 144 -6.97 -5.04 15.96
C VAL A 144 -8.19 -5.90 16.30
N LEU A 145 -8.66 -6.76 15.41
CA LEU A 145 -9.79 -7.66 15.66
C LEU A 145 -9.50 -8.60 16.84
N LYS A 146 -8.31 -9.22 16.87
CA LYS A 146 -7.86 -10.06 17.98
C LYS A 146 -7.79 -9.31 19.31
N ALA A 147 -7.34 -8.04 19.30
CA ALA A 147 -7.34 -7.21 20.51
C ALA A 147 -8.75 -6.98 21.05
N TYR A 148 -9.76 -6.80 20.19
CA TYR A 148 -11.16 -6.69 20.61
C TYR A 148 -11.77 -8.03 21.04
N GLN A 149 -11.40 -9.14 20.42
CA GLN A 149 -11.80 -10.48 20.86
C GLN A 149 -11.29 -10.79 22.27
N ALA A 150 -10.02 -10.47 22.55
CA ALA A 150 -9.44 -10.63 23.89
C ALA A 150 -10.14 -9.78 24.95
N ARG A 151 -10.82 -8.70 24.57
CA ARG A 151 -11.62 -7.82 25.43
C ARG A 151 -13.09 -8.18 25.50
N GLY A 152 -13.52 -9.22 24.75
CA GLY A 152 -14.92 -9.62 24.66
C GLY A 152 -15.83 -8.66 23.86
N GLN A 153 -15.27 -7.68 23.17
CA GLN A 153 -16.01 -6.67 22.40
C GLN A 153 -16.32 -7.11 20.95
N ILE A 154 -15.64 -8.14 20.48
CA ILE A 154 -15.96 -8.83 19.22
C ILE A 154 -16.14 -10.33 19.52
N ASP A 155 -17.05 -10.98 18.79
CA ASP A 155 -17.34 -12.40 18.95
C ASP A 155 -16.06 -13.25 18.75
N SER A 156 -15.76 -14.11 19.73
CA SER A 156 -14.60 -15.00 19.69
C SER A 156 -14.71 -16.11 18.63
N ALA A 157 -15.93 -16.40 18.17
CA ALA A 157 -16.17 -17.37 17.09
C ALA A 157 -15.82 -16.81 15.70
N LEU A 158 -15.65 -15.49 15.57
CA LEU A 158 -15.20 -14.86 14.33
C LEU A 158 -13.77 -15.26 14.00
N ASP A 159 -13.54 -15.73 12.78
CA ASP A 159 -12.18 -15.86 12.25
C ASP A 159 -11.62 -14.46 11.88
N ALA A 160 -10.76 -13.93 12.75
CA ALA A 160 -10.19 -12.61 12.58
C ALA A 160 -9.27 -12.51 11.35
N HIS A 161 -8.62 -13.62 10.95
CA HIS A 161 -7.77 -13.68 9.77
C HIS A 161 -8.61 -13.57 8.49
N GLU A 162 -9.65 -14.40 8.37
CA GLU A 162 -10.53 -14.39 7.20
C GLU A 162 -11.27 -13.06 7.05
N LEU A 163 -11.71 -12.47 8.17
CA LEU A 163 -12.34 -11.15 8.12
C LEU A 163 -11.37 -10.05 7.71
N ALA A 164 -10.14 -10.07 8.22
CA ALA A 164 -9.11 -9.12 7.82
C ALA A 164 -8.79 -9.23 6.32
N PHE A 165 -8.74 -10.47 5.80
CA PHE A 165 -8.54 -10.73 4.38
C PHE A 165 -9.70 -10.19 3.51
N LEU A 166 -10.94 -10.38 3.95
CA LEU A 166 -12.13 -9.81 3.28
C LEU A 166 -12.08 -8.27 3.26
N LEU A 167 -11.78 -7.65 4.40
CA LEU A 167 -11.69 -6.18 4.52
C LEU A 167 -10.58 -5.59 3.65
N THR A 168 -9.44 -6.27 3.56
CA THR A 168 -8.34 -5.86 2.66
C THR A 168 -8.76 -5.91 1.19
N ARG A 169 -9.50 -6.95 0.78
CA ARG A 169 -10.06 -7.04 -0.58
C ARG A 169 -11.09 -5.96 -0.87
N MET A 170 -11.96 -5.70 0.08
CA MET A 170 -12.96 -4.62 -0.01
C MET A 170 -12.26 -3.26 -0.20
N GLU A 171 -11.25 -2.96 0.63
CA GLU A 171 -10.45 -1.74 0.50
C GLU A 171 -9.85 -1.62 -0.91
N ARG A 172 -9.25 -2.67 -1.45
CA ARG A 172 -8.66 -2.70 -2.79
C ARG A 172 -9.65 -2.35 -3.90
N ILE A 173 -10.87 -2.85 -3.82
CA ILE A 173 -11.90 -2.52 -4.81
C ILE A 173 -12.29 -1.04 -4.71
N HIS A 174 -12.43 -0.50 -3.51
CA HIS A 174 -12.68 0.93 -3.31
C HIS A 174 -11.53 1.79 -3.82
N PHE A 175 -10.29 1.40 -3.54
CA PHE A 175 -9.11 2.09 -4.03
C PHE A 175 -9.01 2.07 -5.56
N LEU A 176 -9.27 0.92 -6.21
CA LEU A 176 -9.34 0.82 -7.67
C LEU A 176 -10.45 1.72 -8.25
N ASN A 177 -11.63 1.74 -7.64
CA ASN A 177 -12.69 2.66 -8.04
C ASN A 177 -12.23 4.13 -7.94
N TYR A 178 -11.56 4.49 -6.85
CA TYR A 178 -10.97 5.82 -6.72
C TYR A 178 -9.96 6.09 -7.84
N VAL A 179 -9.07 5.17 -8.17
CA VAL A 179 -8.08 5.34 -9.25
C VAL A 179 -8.76 5.54 -10.60
N TYR A 180 -9.82 4.77 -10.91
CA TYR A 180 -10.49 4.81 -12.22
C TYR A 180 -11.53 5.94 -12.35
N LEU A 181 -12.30 6.20 -11.31
CA LEU A 181 -13.39 7.16 -11.33
C LEU A 181 -12.89 8.56 -10.97
N LYS A 182 -12.33 9.27 -11.94
CA LYS A 182 -11.65 10.57 -11.74
C LYS A 182 -12.48 11.61 -10.94
N ALA A 183 -13.81 11.52 -10.97
CA ALA A 183 -14.69 12.41 -10.21
C ALA A 183 -14.77 12.06 -8.71
N MET A 184 -14.40 10.84 -8.31
CA MET A 184 -14.43 10.41 -6.92
C MET A 184 -13.37 11.14 -6.08
N THR A 185 -13.78 11.74 -4.99
CA THR A 185 -12.89 12.40 -4.02
C THR A 185 -12.33 11.40 -2.99
N VAL A 186 -11.25 11.78 -2.28
CA VAL A 186 -10.70 10.98 -1.18
C VAL A 186 -11.70 10.84 -0.04
N ASP A 187 -12.49 11.88 0.24
CA ASP A 187 -13.52 11.84 1.29
C ASP A 187 -14.65 10.87 0.94
N GLU A 188 -15.05 10.81 -0.33
CA GLU A 188 -16.04 9.82 -0.81
C GLU A 188 -15.48 8.39 -0.73
N LEU A 189 -14.20 8.18 -1.04
CA LEU A 189 -13.50 6.90 -0.84
C LEU A 189 -13.54 6.49 0.64
N HIS A 190 -13.15 7.38 1.56
CA HIS A 190 -13.16 7.12 2.99
C HIS A 190 -14.58 6.83 3.52
N ALA A 191 -15.60 7.57 3.05
CA ALA A 191 -16.97 7.36 3.44
C ALA A 191 -17.51 6.00 2.95
N ALA A 192 -17.15 5.58 1.73
CA ALA A 192 -17.53 4.27 1.19
C ALA A 192 -16.90 3.14 2.01
N ILE A 193 -15.60 3.22 2.31
CA ILE A 193 -14.89 2.25 3.15
C ILE A 193 -15.51 2.17 4.55
N ALA A 194 -15.75 3.31 5.21
CA ALA A 194 -16.33 3.33 6.56
C ALA A 194 -17.71 2.67 6.62
N ARG A 195 -18.55 2.91 5.60
CA ARG A 195 -19.87 2.29 5.47
C ARG A 195 -19.78 0.77 5.34
N ASP A 196 -18.88 0.27 4.48
CA ASP A 196 -18.72 -1.16 4.26
C ASP A 196 -18.09 -1.85 5.48
N VAL A 197 -17.14 -1.21 6.16
CA VAL A 197 -16.60 -1.68 7.46
C VAL A 197 -17.72 -1.84 8.48
N ALA A 198 -18.62 -0.86 8.60
CA ALA A 198 -19.75 -0.94 9.54
C ALA A 198 -20.70 -2.10 9.22
N ILE A 199 -20.96 -2.36 7.95
CA ILE A 199 -21.80 -3.48 7.50
C ILE A 199 -21.13 -4.83 7.78
N ILE A 200 -19.82 -4.94 7.52
CA ILE A 200 -19.07 -6.20 7.60
C ILE A 200 -18.71 -6.54 9.06
N VAL A 201 -18.27 -5.57 9.85
CA VAL A 201 -17.80 -5.79 11.23
C VAL A 201 -18.95 -5.71 12.25
N GLY A 202 -19.96 -4.86 11.98
CA GLY A 202 -21.07 -4.58 12.91
C GLY A 202 -21.77 -5.82 13.49
N PRO A 203 -22.10 -6.84 12.70
CA PRO A 203 -22.77 -8.06 13.20
C PRO A 203 -21.97 -8.84 14.25
N TYR A 204 -20.67 -8.61 14.34
CA TYR A 204 -19.78 -9.31 15.28
C TYR A 204 -19.44 -8.48 16.53
N VAL A 205 -19.84 -7.21 16.58
CA VAL A 205 -19.63 -6.34 17.73
C VAL A 205 -20.63 -6.75 18.85
N ARG A 206 -20.11 -6.97 20.05
CA ARG A 206 -20.91 -7.25 21.24
C ARG A 206 -21.14 -5.95 22.00
N GLU A 207 -22.39 -5.70 22.35
CA GLU A 207 -22.75 -4.66 23.33
C GLU A 207 -22.19 -5.08 24.68
N GLY A 208 -21.35 -4.23 25.28
CA GLY A 208 -20.74 -4.46 26.58
C GLY A 208 -21.70 -4.19 27.74
#